data_78b9aec1cc07eccada535dbaffb27805
#
_entry.id   78b9aec1cc07eccada535dbaffb27805
#
_cell.length_a   1.000
_cell.length_b   1.000
_cell.length_c   1.000
_cell.angle_alpha   90.00
_cell.angle_beta   90.00
_cell.angle_gamma   90.00
#
_symmetry.space_group_name_H-M   'P 1'
#
loop_
_entity.id
_entity.type
_entity.pdbx_description
1 polymer ?
#
loop_
_entity_poly.entity_id
_entity_poly.type
_entity_poly.pdbx_seq_one_letter_code
_entity_poly.pdbx_strand_id
1 'polypeptide(L)'
;MSRPTPATYRTRNWPAYNDALKRRGSLSIWFDPDMSWDAAPSGRRGRQQSYSDAAIQTCLTMKVLFGMALRQTTGFVESLLRLVGLDWAVPDFSTLSRRQKTLAVNIPYRGSKGPLHLLIDSTGIKVEGEGEWHARKHGGPKRRVWRKI
;
A
#
# COMPACT_ATOMS: atom_id res chain seq x y z
N MET A 1 2.14 -31.07 -38.15
CA MET A 1 2.37 -29.62 -37.85
C MET A 1 3.11 -29.52 -36.52
N SER A 2 4.35 -29.03 -36.54
CA SER A 2 5.17 -28.83 -35.37
C SER A 2 4.63 -27.65 -34.55
N ARG A 3 4.46 -27.84 -33.21
CA ARG A 3 4.09 -26.76 -32.29
C ARG A 3 5.15 -25.67 -32.33
N PRO A 4 4.77 -24.37 -32.45
CA PRO A 4 5.75 -23.30 -32.39
C PRO A 4 6.41 -23.29 -31.01
N THR A 5 7.74 -23.19 -30.97
CA THR A 5 8.51 -23.09 -29.74
C THR A 5 8.09 -21.82 -29.00
N PRO A 6 7.71 -21.92 -27.72
CA PRO A 6 7.31 -20.75 -26.95
C PRO A 6 8.46 -19.74 -26.85
N ALA A 7 8.18 -18.47 -27.11
CA ALA A 7 9.17 -17.40 -27.00
C ALA A 7 9.75 -17.34 -25.58
N THR A 8 11.04 -17.57 -25.45
CA THR A 8 11.74 -17.47 -24.16
C THR A 8 11.96 -16.00 -23.85
N TYR A 9 11.16 -15.44 -22.94
CA TYR A 9 11.37 -14.06 -22.49
C TYR A 9 12.63 -14.00 -21.61
N ARG A 10 13.63 -13.23 -22.06
CA ARG A 10 14.87 -12.97 -21.31
C ARG A 10 14.91 -11.50 -20.92
N THR A 11 14.85 -11.23 -19.63
CA THR A 11 15.03 -9.87 -19.12
C THR A 11 16.46 -9.41 -19.40
N ARG A 12 16.64 -8.34 -20.20
CA ARG A 12 17.95 -7.86 -20.62
C ARG A 12 18.51 -6.73 -19.74
N ASN A 13 17.71 -6.14 -18.88
CA ASN A 13 18.07 -4.98 -18.05
C ASN A 13 18.01 -5.26 -16.54
N TRP A 14 18.51 -6.40 -16.12
CA TRP A 14 18.61 -6.78 -14.71
C TRP A 14 19.22 -5.70 -13.80
N PRO A 15 20.30 -4.98 -14.20
CA PRO A 15 20.86 -3.92 -13.37
C PRO A 15 19.85 -2.82 -13.08
N ALA A 16 19.19 -2.28 -14.10
CA ALA A 16 18.18 -1.24 -13.93
C ALA A 16 16.98 -1.71 -13.13
N TYR A 17 16.55 -2.95 -13.31
CA TYR A 17 15.48 -3.56 -12.50
C TYR A 17 15.88 -3.67 -11.02
N ASN A 18 17.07 -4.18 -10.74
CA ASN A 18 17.58 -4.30 -9.36
C ASN A 18 17.75 -2.93 -8.70
N ASP A 19 18.23 -1.92 -9.42
CA ASP A 19 18.33 -0.56 -8.91
C ASP A 19 16.94 0.04 -8.61
N ALA A 20 15.96 -0.22 -9.45
CA ALA A 20 14.57 0.20 -9.19
C ALA A 20 14.01 -0.47 -7.93
N LEU A 21 14.30 -1.76 -7.70
CA LEU A 21 13.89 -2.47 -6.49
C LEU A 21 14.61 -1.93 -5.24
N LYS A 22 15.92 -1.67 -5.32
CA LYS A 22 16.68 -1.06 -4.22
C LYS A 22 16.14 0.31 -3.84
N ARG A 23 15.82 1.15 -4.84
CA ARG A 23 15.23 2.47 -4.61
C ARG A 23 13.88 2.38 -3.92
N ARG A 24 13.06 1.38 -4.22
CA ARG A 24 11.78 1.16 -3.51
C ARG A 24 11.94 0.82 -2.03
N GLY A 25 13.07 0.22 -1.64
CA GLY A 25 13.42 -0.04 -0.25
C GLY A 25 14.11 1.12 0.47
N SER A 26 14.39 2.23 -0.23
CA SER A 26 15.05 3.39 0.37
C SER A 26 14.09 4.14 1.29
N LEU A 27 14.54 4.42 2.51
CA LEU A 27 13.78 5.23 3.48
C LEU A 27 13.58 6.67 3.00
N SER A 28 14.47 7.19 2.14
CA SER A 28 14.34 8.54 1.57
C SER A 28 13.11 8.72 0.67
N ILE A 29 12.51 7.62 0.17
CA ILE A 29 11.24 7.68 -0.56
C ILE A 29 10.06 8.04 0.37
N TRP A 30 10.19 7.71 1.65
CA TRP A 30 9.14 7.87 2.65
C TRP A 30 9.24 9.18 3.42
N PHE A 31 10.42 9.75 3.49
CA PHE A 31 10.70 11.04 4.11
C PHE A 31 11.18 12.00 3.03
N ASP A 32 10.25 12.81 2.53
CA ASP A 32 10.58 13.93 1.67
C ASP A 32 11.27 14.99 2.55
N PRO A 33 12.53 15.36 2.29
CA PRO A 33 13.22 16.38 3.08
C PRO A 33 12.54 17.75 3.03
N ASP A 34 11.80 18.03 1.95
CA ASP A 34 11.04 19.27 1.77
C ASP A 34 9.64 19.19 2.39
N MET A 35 9.29 18.04 3.02
CA MET A 35 7.99 17.84 3.65
C MET A 35 7.87 18.70 4.90
N SER A 36 6.81 19.51 4.97
CA SER A 36 6.43 20.17 6.21
C SER A 36 5.83 19.16 7.17
N TRP A 37 6.50 18.92 8.32
CA TRP A 37 6.01 18.02 9.36
C TRP A 37 4.92 18.67 10.21
N ASP A 38 5.09 19.93 10.54
CA ASP A 38 4.13 20.69 11.31
C ASP A 38 3.06 21.31 10.43
N ALA A 39 1.85 21.44 10.99
CA ALA A 39 0.76 22.08 10.27
C ALA A 39 0.91 23.59 10.25
N ALA A 40 0.67 24.22 9.10
CA ALA A 40 0.55 25.67 9.02
C ALA A 40 -0.68 26.15 9.83
N PRO A 41 -0.59 27.34 10.48
CA PRO A 41 -1.72 27.92 11.20
C PRO A 41 -2.93 28.13 10.26
N SER A 42 -4.08 27.61 10.62
CA SER A 42 -5.28 27.72 9.76
C SER A 42 -6.04 29.05 9.90
N GLY A 43 -5.72 29.89 10.88
CA GLY A 43 -6.42 31.15 11.18
C GLY A 43 -7.86 30.96 11.68
N ARG A 44 -8.37 29.74 11.77
CA ARG A 44 -9.73 29.43 12.23
C ARG A 44 -9.81 29.36 13.74
N ARG A 45 -10.96 29.70 14.33
CA ARG A 45 -11.22 29.51 15.76
C ARG A 45 -11.21 28.01 16.11
N GLY A 46 -10.67 27.67 17.28
CA GLY A 46 -10.58 26.31 17.80
C GLY A 46 -9.15 25.82 17.93
N ARG A 47 -8.99 24.56 18.34
CA ARG A 47 -7.67 23.93 18.49
C ARG A 47 -7.04 23.74 17.12
N GLN A 48 -5.90 24.40 16.90
CA GLN A 48 -5.15 24.27 15.68
C GLN A 48 -4.58 22.84 15.52
N GLN A 49 -4.40 22.42 14.28
CA GLN A 49 -3.72 21.16 13.97
C GLN A 49 -2.22 21.35 14.22
N SER A 50 -1.61 20.44 14.96
CA SER A 50 -0.15 20.46 15.20
C SER A 50 0.63 19.81 14.08
N TYR A 51 0.06 18.81 13.41
CA TYR A 51 0.74 18.01 12.39
C TYR A 51 0.10 18.21 11.03
N SER A 52 0.93 18.27 10.00
CA SER A 52 0.48 18.38 8.61
C SER A 52 -0.20 17.08 8.14
N ASP A 53 -0.92 17.16 7.02
CA ASP A 53 -1.51 15.98 6.38
C ASP A 53 -0.41 15.02 5.89
N ALA A 54 0.72 15.56 5.43
CA ALA A 54 1.86 14.78 4.99
C ALA A 54 2.48 13.96 6.15
N ALA A 55 2.66 14.56 7.32
CA ALA A 55 3.15 13.86 8.52
C ALA A 55 2.21 12.72 8.93
N ILE A 56 0.91 12.97 8.96
CA ILE A 56 -0.09 11.95 9.28
C ILE A 56 -0.09 10.84 8.23
N GLN A 57 -0.03 11.19 6.94
CA GLN A 57 0.00 10.22 5.85
C GLN A 57 1.24 9.33 5.93
N THR A 58 2.40 9.91 6.24
CA THR A 58 3.65 9.15 6.43
C THR A 58 3.50 8.13 7.57
N CYS A 59 3.01 8.56 8.74
CA CYS A 59 2.77 7.65 9.86
C CYS A 59 1.81 6.51 9.50
N LEU A 60 0.70 6.82 8.81
CA LEU A 60 -0.29 5.83 8.39
C LEU A 60 0.26 4.89 7.31
N THR A 61 1.10 5.39 6.43
CA THR A 61 1.80 4.58 5.42
C THR A 61 2.70 3.55 6.10
N MET A 62 3.50 3.96 7.08
CA MET A 62 4.33 3.04 7.87
C MET A 62 3.47 1.99 8.60
N LYS A 63 2.34 2.41 9.18
CA LYS A 63 1.38 1.48 9.80
C LYS A 63 0.95 0.38 8.83
N VAL A 64 0.57 0.75 7.60
CA VAL A 64 0.07 -0.20 6.60
C VAL A 64 1.18 -1.11 6.10
N LEU A 65 2.35 -0.55 5.77
CA LEU A 65 3.48 -1.31 5.25
C LEU A 65 3.99 -2.38 6.21
N PHE A 66 4.05 -2.05 7.49
CA PHE A 66 4.56 -2.97 8.51
C PHE A 66 3.47 -3.69 9.30
N GLY A 67 2.20 -3.51 8.95
CA GLY A 67 1.08 -4.19 9.61
C GLY A 67 0.95 -3.88 11.11
N MET A 68 1.32 -2.66 11.52
CA MET A 68 1.42 -2.30 12.94
C MET A 68 0.12 -1.73 13.51
N ALA A 69 -0.10 -1.92 14.81
CA ALA A 69 -1.12 -1.18 15.54
C ALA A 69 -0.73 0.30 15.69
N LEU A 70 -1.70 1.23 15.81
CA LEU A 70 -1.43 2.68 15.89
C LEU A 70 -0.44 3.07 16.98
N ARG A 71 -0.50 2.43 18.15
CA ARG A 71 0.45 2.70 19.26
C ARG A 71 1.87 2.25 18.93
N GLN A 72 2.01 1.13 18.25
CA GLN A 72 3.33 0.65 17.79
C GLN A 72 3.87 1.56 16.69
N THR A 73 3.01 2.06 15.82
CA THR A 73 3.37 2.99 14.75
C THR A 73 4.00 4.27 15.31
N THR A 74 3.46 4.84 16.39
CA THR A 74 4.05 6.05 17.00
C THR A 74 5.48 5.81 17.47
N GLY A 75 5.72 4.73 18.23
CA GLY A 75 7.07 4.39 18.69
C GLY A 75 8.03 4.03 17.55
N PHE A 76 7.54 3.35 16.50
CA PHE A 76 8.32 3.02 15.33
C PHE A 76 8.77 4.29 14.57
N VAL A 77 7.85 5.22 14.31
CA VAL A 77 8.17 6.48 13.63
C VAL A 77 9.13 7.33 14.47
N GLU A 78 8.92 7.39 15.78
CA GLU A 78 9.85 8.07 16.70
C GLU A 78 11.27 7.51 16.59
N SER A 79 11.42 6.20 16.58
CA SER A 79 12.71 5.53 16.42
C SER A 79 13.34 5.82 15.07
N LEU A 80 12.54 5.83 13.98
CA LEU A 80 13.04 6.17 12.65
C LEU A 80 13.51 7.61 12.56
N LEU A 81 12.77 8.58 13.10
CA LEU A 81 13.16 9.98 13.10
C LEU A 81 14.48 10.18 13.85
N ARG A 82 14.64 9.54 15.00
CA ARG A 82 15.93 9.56 15.75
C ARG A 82 17.07 8.97 14.94
N LEU A 83 16.85 7.86 14.23
CA LEU A 83 17.88 7.23 13.40
C LEU A 83 18.35 8.14 12.25
N VAL A 84 17.47 8.93 11.69
CA VAL A 84 17.81 9.91 10.63
C VAL A 84 18.25 11.27 11.18
N GLY A 85 18.34 11.42 12.50
CA GLY A 85 18.81 12.66 13.15
C GLY A 85 17.76 13.79 13.19
N LEU A 86 16.47 13.46 13.05
CA LEU A 86 15.37 14.43 13.11
C LEU A 86 14.70 14.38 14.50
N ASP A 87 14.69 15.51 15.18
CA ASP A 87 14.01 15.66 16.47
C ASP A 87 12.59 16.22 16.28
N TRP A 88 11.80 15.54 15.47
CA TRP A 88 10.41 15.91 15.22
C TRP A 88 9.48 15.21 16.18
N ALA A 89 8.51 15.95 16.73
CA ALA A 89 7.48 15.37 17.56
C ALA A 89 6.58 14.42 16.75
N VAL A 90 6.26 13.27 17.29
CA VAL A 90 5.43 12.26 16.60
C VAL A 90 3.97 12.40 17.03
N PRO A 91 3.00 12.30 16.11
CA PRO A 91 1.58 12.31 16.44
C PRO A 91 1.22 11.16 17.38
N ASP A 92 0.46 11.46 18.42
CA ASP A 92 -0.10 10.45 19.31
C ASP A 92 -1.11 9.55 18.56
N PHE A 93 -1.26 8.30 19.03
CA PHE A 93 -2.16 7.30 18.43
C PHE A 93 -3.61 7.79 18.33
N SER A 94 -4.09 8.61 19.28
CA SER A 94 -5.43 9.18 19.25
C SER A 94 -5.58 10.23 18.15
N THR A 95 -4.53 10.99 17.88
CA THR A 95 -4.45 11.94 16.76
C THR A 95 -4.44 11.19 15.43
N LEU A 96 -3.62 10.15 15.29
CA LEU A 96 -3.61 9.29 14.09
C LEU A 96 -4.99 8.66 13.84
N SER A 97 -5.64 8.14 14.89
CA SER A 97 -6.97 7.52 14.78
C SER A 97 -8.03 8.49 14.29
N ARG A 98 -8.03 9.72 14.82
CA ARG A 98 -8.99 10.76 14.38
C ARG A 98 -8.71 11.20 12.96
N ARG A 99 -7.45 11.49 12.65
CA ARG A 99 -7.06 11.99 11.34
C ARG A 99 -7.20 10.93 10.23
N GLN A 100 -7.02 9.67 10.52
CA GLN A 100 -7.26 8.57 9.57
C GLN A 100 -8.68 8.58 8.98
N LYS A 101 -9.67 9.11 9.73
CA LYS A 101 -11.06 9.21 9.26
C LYS A 101 -11.33 10.40 8.33
N THR A 102 -10.52 11.44 8.43
CA THR A 102 -10.74 12.73 7.75
C THR A 102 -9.66 13.12 6.76
N LEU A 103 -8.58 12.35 6.70
CA LEU A 103 -7.46 12.61 5.80
C LEU A 103 -7.88 12.41 4.34
N ALA A 104 -7.79 13.45 3.55
CA ALA A 104 -7.93 13.36 2.10
C ALA A 104 -6.62 12.82 1.51
N VAL A 105 -6.61 11.55 1.10
CA VAL A 105 -5.44 10.94 0.47
C VAL A 105 -5.53 11.14 -1.03
N ASN A 106 -4.57 11.89 -1.59
CA ASN A 106 -4.38 11.98 -3.02
C ASN A 106 -3.20 11.07 -3.40
N ILE A 107 -3.49 9.98 -4.12
CA ILE A 107 -2.46 9.10 -4.65
C ILE A 107 -2.20 9.53 -6.10
N PRO A 108 -1.11 10.28 -6.38
CA PRO A 108 -0.82 10.70 -7.73
C PRO A 108 -0.48 9.48 -8.58
N TYR A 109 -1.18 9.33 -9.69
CA TYR A 109 -0.84 8.31 -10.67
C TYR A 109 0.49 8.65 -11.34
N ARG A 110 1.52 7.84 -11.08
CA ARG A 110 2.86 7.97 -11.68
C ARG A 110 3.09 7.00 -12.85
N GLY A 111 2.03 6.57 -13.50
CA GLY A 111 2.11 5.67 -14.65
C GLY A 111 2.57 6.36 -15.93
N SER A 112 2.53 5.62 -17.03
CA SER A 112 2.90 6.12 -18.36
C SER A 112 1.99 7.29 -18.77
N LYS A 113 2.54 8.27 -19.50
CA LYS A 113 1.76 9.38 -20.08
C LYS A 113 0.92 8.96 -21.31
N GLY A 114 0.94 7.68 -21.67
CA GLY A 114 0.15 7.11 -22.77
C GLY A 114 -1.25 6.66 -22.35
N PRO A 115 -2.04 6.14 -23.29
CA PRO A 115 -3.36 5.61 -22.98
C PRO A 115 -3.27 4.51 -21.92
N LEU A 116 -4.16 4.60 -20.92
CA LEU A 116 -4.20 3.66 -19.81
C LEU A 116 -4.89 2.37 -20.27
N HIS A 117 -4.17 1.26 -20.24
CA HIS A 117 -4.76 -0.06 -20.43
C HIS A 117 -5.24 -0.57 -19.07
N LEU A 118 -6.55 -0.49 -18.84
CA LEU A 118 -7.17 -1.04 -17.65
C LEU A 118 -7.56 -2.49 -17.92
N LEU A 119 -6.83 -3.42 -17.28
CA LEU A 119 -7.21 -4.82 -17.27
C LEU A 119 -8.16 -5.06 -16.10
N ILE A 120 -9.43 -5.28 -16.38
CA ILE A 120 -10.41 -5.71 -15.38
C ILE A 120 -10.48 -7.22 -15.46
N ASP A 121 -9.88 -7.90 -14.48
CA ASP A 121 -10.01 -9.34 -14.35
C ASP A 121 -11.26 -9.67 -13.53
N SER A 122 -12.10 -10.56 -14.06
CA SER A 122 -13.27 -11.04 -13.34
C SER A 122 -12.85 -12.11 -12.34
N THR A 123 -12.86 -11.77 -11.06
CA THR A 123 -12.65 -12.76 -9.99
C THR A 123 -13.84 -13.72 -9.98
N GLY A 124 -13.57 -15.00 -10.23
CA GLY A 124 -14.61 -16.03 -10.13
C GLY A 124 -14.98 -16.27 -8.65
N ILE A 125 -16.26 -16.14 -8.34
CA ILE A 125 -16.76 -16.59 -7.03
C ILE A 125 -17.03 -18.10 -7.10
N LYS A 126 -16.39 -18.81 -6.17
CA LYS A 126 -16.67 -20.24 -5.95
C LYS A 126 -17.98 -20.35 -5.17
N VAL A 127 -19.00 -20.85 -5.81
CA VAL A 127 -20.26 -21.18 -5.14
C VAL A 127 -20.12 -22.61 -4.60
N GLU A 128 -20.13 -22.77 -3.29
CA GLU A 128 -20.19 -24.08 -2.64
C GLU A 128 -21.67 -24.48 -2.53
N GLY A 129 -22.06 -25.49 -3.30
CA GLY A 129 -23.39 -26.09 -3.22
C GLY A 129 -23.40 -27.38 -2.41
N GLU A 130 -24.59 -27.84 -2.02
CA GLU A 130 -24.75 -29.13 -1.34
C GLU A 130 -24.11 -30.30 -2.14
N GLY A 131 -23.26 -31.07 -1.46
CA GLY A 131 -22.55 -32.21 -2.03
C GLY A 131 -21.18 -31.89 -2.66
N GLU A 132 -20.77 -30.64 -2.78
CA GLU A 132 -19.43 -30.31 -3.26
C GLU A 132 -18.33 -30.77 -2.28
N TRP A 133 -18.58 -30.66 -0.98
CA TRP A 133 -17.67 -31.14 0.05
C TRP A 133 -17.46 -32.66 -0.03
N HIS A 134 -18.54 -33.42 -0.29
CA HIS A 134 -18.50 -34.85 -0.47
C HIS A 134 -17.73 -35.27 -1.74
N ALA A 135 -17.95 -34.60 -2.84
CA ALA A 135 -17.23 -34.79 -4.10
C ALA A 135 -15.73 -34.47 -3.97
N ARG A 136 -15.39 -33.44 -3.17
CA ARG A 136 -14.00 -33.07 -2.90
C ARG A 136 -13.25 -34.12 -2.06
N LYS A 137 -13.94 -34.72 -1.08
CA LYS A 137 -13.33 -35.66 -0.14
C LYS A 137 -13.29 -37.10 -0.67
N HIS A 138 -14.29 -37.50 -1.44
CA HIS A 138 -14.49 -38.91 -1.85
C HIS A 138 -14.46 -39.14 -3.37
N GLY A 139 -14.26 -38.08 -4.16
CA GLY A 139 -14.35 -38.14 -5.62
C GLY A 139 -15.82 -38.37 -6.08
N GLY A 140 -16.28 -37.51 -6.98
CA GLY A 140 -17.65 -37.64 -7.50
C GLY A 140 -17.86 -36.75 -8.74
N PRO A 141 -18.97 -36.97 -9.47
CA PRO A 141 -19.24 -36.29 -10.77
C PRO A 141 -19.58 -34.81 -10.64
N LYS A 142 -19.81 -34.27 -9.44
CA LYS A 142 -20.16 -32.86 -9.28
C LYS A 142 -18.94 -31.97 -9.48
N ARG A 143 -18.88 -31.29 -10.63
CA ARG A 143 -17.89 -30.28 -10.94
C ARG A 143 -18.13 -28.99 -10.13
N ARG A 144 -17.01 -28.36 -9.69
CA ARG A 144 -17.04 -27.01 -9.11
C ARG A 144 -17.61 -26.03 -10.13
N VAL A 145 -18.66 -25.33 -9.74
CA VAL A 145 -19.25 -24.25 -10.57
C VAL A 145 -18.60 -22.94 -10.18
N TRP A 146 -17.85 -22.36 -11.12
CA TRP A 146 -17.32 -20.99 -11.00
C TRP A 146 -18.30 -20.04 -11.66
N ARG A 147 -18.77 -19.06 -10.94
CA ARG A 147 -19.54 -17.96 -11.52
C ARG A 147 -18.62 -16.75 -11.62
N LYS A 148 -18.58 -16.14 -12.81
CA LYS A 148 -17.97 -14.84 -13.04
C LYS A 148 -18.96 -13.76 -12.59
N ILE A 149 -18.48 -12.75 -11.92
CA ILE A 149 -19.23 -11.53 -11.62
C ILE A 149 -18.94 -10.56 -12.75
#